data_6e9d083e4ad715a6825715fd7fb6e082
#
_entry.id   6e9d083e4ad715a6825715fd7fb6e082
#
_cell.length_a   1.000
_cell.length_b   1.000
_cell.length_c   1.000
_cell.angle_alpha   90.00
_cell.angle_beta   90.00
_cell.angle_gamma   90.00
#
_symmetry.space_group_name_H-M   'P 1'
#
loop_
_entity.id
_entity.type
_entity.pdbx_description
1 polymer ?
#
loop_
_entity_poly.entity_id
_entity_poly.type
_entity_poly.pdbx_seq_one_letter_code
_entity_poly.pdbx_strand_id
1 'polypeptide(L)'
;MKIGFIGAGNMGSAVAKAVGDAGHTCLIYDRHSEKMQAAALLCGGSAATLEKIKTETDFIFLGIKPQGLEGSRDELLPYLKGKIVVSMLAGKKCQDIEGILDARVIRIMPNTPVFCNEGVVLYCPSESISAKEEAAFLDIMSKCGMLSKIDEEKIDAATAISGCGPAFVYTFMDALAQGGARCGISYEQALEYAAQTLIGSAKNLLLRKEDPEKLTRDVCSPGGSTIEGVKHLKNNDFDKIVSGAVCASFKRTQELGK
;
A
#
# COMPACT_ATOMS: atom_id res chain seq x y z
N MET A 1 1.72 13.47 -17.13
CA MET A 1 0.77 14.47 -16.59
C MET A 1 1.42 15.17 -15.40
N LYS A 2 0.83 16.31 -14.93
CA LYS A 2 1.17 16.91 -13.63
C LYS A 2 0.20 16.41 -12.57
N ILE A 3 0.71 15.92 -11.46
CA ILE A 3 -0.05 15.28 -10.39
C ILE A 3 0.23 16.01 -9.07
N GLY A 4 -0.82 16.42 -8.37
CA GLY A 4 -0.72 17.07 -7.07
C GLY A 4 -0.65 16.05 -5.93
N PHE A 5 0.15 16.34 -4.92
CA PHE A 5 0.19 15.60 -3.66
C PHE A 5 0.05 16.55 -2.49
N ILE A 6 -0.91 16.28 -1.63
CA ILE A 6 -1.12 17.01 -0.37
C ILE A 6 -0.89 16.05 0.78
N GLY A 7 0.21 16.23 1.50
CA GLY A 7 0.70 15.35 2.55
C GLY A 7 1.89 14.50 2.10
N ALA A 8 3.08 14.84 2.57
CA ALA A 8 4.35 14.17 2.31
C ALA A 8 4.78 13.24 3.46
N GLY A 9 3.83 12.49 4.02
CA GLY A 9 4.12 11.41 4.96
C GLY A 9 4.71 10.18 4.26
N ASN A 10 5.02 9.13 5.02
CA ASN A 10 5.65 7.91 4.47
C ASN A 10 4.91 7.34 3.26
N MET A 11 3.58 7.22 3.34
CA MET A 11 2.77 6.68 2.25
C MET A 11 2.66 7.65 1.08
N GLY A 12 2.40 8.93 1.34
CA GLY A 12 2.33 9.95 0.30
C GLY A 12 3.63 10.05 -0.50
N SER A 13 4.78 10.03 0.18
CA SER A 13 6.10 10.04 -0.46
C SER A 13 6.38 8.78 -1.26
N ALA A 14 5.99 7.60 -0.76
CA ALA A 14 6.17 6.33 -1.48
C ALA A 14 5.34 6.28 -2.76
N VAL A 15 4.07 6.70 -2.70
CA VAL A 15 3.21 6.78 -3.90
C VAL A 15 3.71 7.85 -4.87
N ALA A 16 4.13 9.02 -4.37
CA ALA A 16 4.68 10.09 -5.22
C ALA A 16 5.93 9.61 -5.98
N LYS A 17 6.82 8.84 -5.30
CA LYS A 17 7.98 8.22 -5.95
C LYS A 17 7.55 7.30 -7.10
N ALA A 18 6.64 6.37 -6.86
CA ALA A 18 6.17 5.43 -7.88
C ALA A 18 5.47 6.16 -9.05
N VAL A 19 4.73 7.24 -8.78
CA VAL A 19 4.13 8.11 -9.80
C VAL A 19 5.20 8.86 -10.61
N GLY A 20 6.26 9.32 -9.96
CA GLY A 20 7.44 9.89 -10.63
C GLY A 20 8.16 8.85 -11.51
N ASP A 21 8.35 7.63 -11.02
CA ASP A 21 8.92 6.51 -11.77
C ASP A 21 8.06 6.11 -13.01
N ALA A 22 6.75 6.39 -12.96
CA ALA A 22 5.84 6.24 -14.11
C ALA A 22 5.98 7.38 -15.16
N GLY A 23 6.85 8.36 -14.93
CA GLY A 23 7.10 9.47 -15.85
C GLY A 23 6.16 10.67 -15.69
N HIS A 24 5.42 10.75 -14.57
CA HIS A 24 4.57 11.90 -14.28
C HIS A 24 5.32 12.95 -13.43
N THR A 25 4.94 14.21 -13.59
CA THR A 25 5.52 15.32 -12.81
C THR A 25 4.73 15.51 -11.51
N CYS A 26 5.37 15.28 -10.37
CA CYS A 26 4.75 15.44 -9.06
C CYS A 26 4.93 16.86 -8.51
N LEU A 27 3.83 17.48 -8.08
CA LEU A 27 3.79 18.73 -7.33
C LEU A 27 3.43 18.42 -5.88
N ILE A 28 4.37 18.64 -4.96
CA ILE A 28 4.26 18.20 -3.57
C ILE A 28 3.97 19.37 -2.65
N TYR A 29 2.94 19.25 -1.82
CA TYR A 29 2.64 20.15 -0.71
C TYR A 29 2.59 19.40 0.62
N ASP A 30 3.25 19.93 1.63
CA ASP A 30 3.10 19.54 3.03
C ASP A 30 3.28 20.77 3.90
N ARG A 31 2.64 20.80 5.06
CA ARG A 31 2.79 21.87 6.05
C ARG A 31 4.22 21.97 6.60
N HIS A 32 4.97 20.87 6.54
CA HIS A 32 6.37 20.79 6.95
C HIS A 32 7.27 20.90 5.72
N SER A 33 7.95 22.02 5.58
CA SER A 33 8.82 22.32 4.43
C SER A 33 9.88 21.23 4.18
N GLU A 34 10.50 20.69 5.23
CA GLU A 34 11.50 19.62 5.11
C GLU A 34 10.93 18.36 4.48
N LYS A 35 9.75 17.90 4.92
CA LYS A 35 9.07 16.73 4.35
C LYS A 35 8.68 16.98 2.90
N MET A 36 8.15 18.15 2.61
CA MET A 36 7.77 18.57 1.28
C MET A 36 8.95 18.50 0.31
N GLN A 37 10.09 19.06 0.69
CA GLN A 37 11.29 19.06 -0.14
C GLN A 37 11.89 17.67 -0.30
N ALA A 38 11.95 16.89 0.79
CA ALA A 38 12.44 15.52 0.73
C ALA A 38 11.60 14.63 -0.20
N ALA A 39 10.26 14.74 -0.13
CA ALA A 39 9.36 14.00 -1.01
C ALA A 39 9.46 14.46 -2.47
N ALA A 40 9.60 15.77 -2.71
CA ALA A 40 9.80 16.31 -4.04
C ALA A 40 11.11 15.80 -4.68
N LEU A 41 12.19 15.78 -3.92
CA LEU A 41 13.47 15.22 -4.38
C LEU A 41 13.34 13.73 -4.68
N LEU A 42 12.69 12.98 -3.80
CA LEU A 42 12.52 11.53 -3.91
C LEU A 42 11.78 11.11 -5.19
N CYS A 43 10.75 11.87 -5.58
CA CYS A 43 9.93 11.57 -6.77
C CYS A 43 10.41 12.28 -8.05
N GLY A 44 11.52 12.99 -8.02
CA GLY A 44 11.98 13.83 -9.15
C GLY A 44 11.01 14.97 -9.51
N GLY A 45 10.15 15.36 -8.54
CA GLY A 45 9.16 16.42 -8.70
C GLY A 45 9.59 17.77 -8.12
N SER A 46 8.64 18.57 -7.70
CA SER A 46 8.91 19.89 -7.09
C SER A 46 7.97 20.19 -5.94
N ALA A 47 8.48 20.93 -4.94
CA ALA A 47 7.67 21.55 -3.92
C ALA A 47 6.73 22.59 -4.56
N ALA A 48 5.49 22.65 -4.10
CA ALA A 48 4.47 23.52 -4.67
C ALA A 48 3.56 24.11 -3.59
N THR A 49 2.91 25.23 -3.92
CA THR A 49 1.82 25.79 -3.11
C THR A 49 0.51 25.09 -3.46
N LEU A 50 -0.49 25.16 -2.58
CA LEU A 50 -1.85 24.66 -2.87
C LEU A 50 -2.45 25.32 -4.12
N GLU A 51 -2.20 26.62 -4.33
CA GLU A 51 -2.67 27.34 -5.50
C GLU A 51 -2.05 26.80 -6.80
N LYS A 52 -0.75 26.47 -6.79
CA LYS A 52 -0.09 25.86 -7.94
C LYS A 52 -0.64 24.46 -8.22
N ILE A 53 -0.88 23.65 -7.20
CA ILE A 53 -1.51 22.32 -7.34
C ILE A 53 -2.90 22.49 -7.98
N LYS A 54 -3.75 23.38 -7.45
CA LYS A 54 -5.07 23.64 -7.98
C LYS A 54 -5.06 24.01 -9.47
N THR A 55 -4.16 24.90 -9.86
CA THR A 55 -4.15 25.46 -11.22
C THR A 55 -3.51 24.53 -12.25
N GLU A 56 -2.54 23.69 -11.84
CA GLU A 56 -1.74 22.89 -12.77
C GLU A 56 -2.07 21.40 -12.78
N THR A 57 -2.95 20.91 -11.87
CA THR A 57 -3.26 19.47 -11.78
C THR A 57 -4.76 19.19 -11.77
N ASP A 58 -5.14 18.05 -12.32
CA ASP A 58 -6.51 17.53 -12.28
C ASP A 58 -6.66 16.41 -11.23
N PHE A 59 -5.62 15.61 -11.04
CA PHE A 59 -5.55 14.57 -10.01
C PHE A 59 -4.73 15.06 -8.82
N ILE A 60 -5.31 14.97 -7.63
CA ILE A 60 -4.67 15.39 -6.39
C ILE A 60 -4.71 14.25 -5.37
N PHE A 61 -3.55 13.71 -5.02
CA PHE A 61 -3.42 12.68 -4.00
C PHE A 61 -3.46 13.31 -2.61
N LEU A 62 -4.36 12.81 -1.76
CA LEU A 62 -4.57 13.30 -0.40
C LEU A 62 -4.05 12.28 0.62
N GLY A 63 -2.91 12.60 1.23
CA GLY A 63 -2.18 11.75 2.18
C GLY A 63 -2.04 12.37 3.57
N ILE A 64 -3.02 13.14 4.02
CA ILE A 64 -3.07 13.68 5.39
C ILE A 64 -3.55 12.62 6.40
N LYS A 65 -3.47 12.90 7.68
CA LYS A 65 -4.05 12.03 8.71
C LYS A 65 -5.58 12.04 8.59
N PRO A 66 -6.28 10.88 8.65
CA PRO A 66 -7.75 10.82 8.53
C PRO A 66 -8.48 11.72 9.53
N GLN A 67 -7.98 11.80 10.77
CA GLN A 67 -8.53 12.66 11.83
C GLN A 67 -8.38 14.16 11.54
N GLY A 68 -7.47 14.51 10.63
CA GLY A 68 -7.23 15.90 10.23
C GLY A 68 -8.14 16.38 9.10
N LEU A 69 -8.92 15.51 8.47
CA LEU A 69 -9.71 15.87 7.29
C LEU A 69 -10.71 16.98 7.58
N GLU A 70 -11.53 16.83 8.60
CA GLU A 70 -12.56 17.81 8.97
C GLU A 70 -11.94 19.16 9.39
N GLY A 71 -10.89 19.10 10.23
CA GLY A 71 -10.16 20.30 10.66
C GLY A 71 -9.35 20.99 9.55
N SER A 72 -9.10 20.30 8.43
CA SER A 72 -8.43 20.89 7.26
C SER A 72 -9.41 21.30 6.15
N ARG A 73 -10.72 21.12 6.35
CA ARG A 73 -11.75 21.37 5.34
C ARG A 73 -11.65 22.80 4.78
N ASP A 74 -11.72 23.81 5.65
CA ASP A 74 -11.76 25.21 5.22
C ASP A 74 -10.47 25.66 4.53
N GLU A 75 -9.33 25.03 4.88
CA GLU A 75 -8.06 25.24 4.21
C GLU A 75 -8.01 24.57 2.83
N LEU A 76 -8.51 23.34 2.69
CA LEU A 76 -8.34 22.53 1.48
C LEU A 76 -9.47 22.70 0.46
N LEU A 77 -10.69 22.92 0.91
CA LEU A 77 -11.87 23.04 0.04
C LEU A 77 -11.68 24.01 -1.14
N PRO A 78 -11.09 25.22 -0.98
CA PRO A 78 -10.90 26.17 -2.09
C PRO A 78 -10.00 25.62 -3.22
N TYR A 79 -9.17 24.61 -2.90
CA TYR A 79 -8.18 24.04 -3.82
C TYR A 79 -8.62 22.71 -4.40
N LEU A 80 -9.51 21.97 -3.72
CA LEU A 80 -9.92 20.63 -4.11
C LEU A 80 -11.30 20.55 -4.75
N LYS A 81 -12.12 21.58 -4.59
CA LYS A 81 -13.46 21.63 -5.17
C LYS A 81 -13.45 21.36 -6.68
N GLY A 82 -14.24 20.36 -7.11
CA GLY A 82 -14.38 19.95 -8.50
C GLY A 82 -13.20 19.14 -9.06
N LYS A 83 -12.12 18.93 -8.27
CA LYS A 83 -10.95 18.12 -8.66
C LYS A 83 -11.22 16.61 -8.47
N ILE A 84 -10.35 15.79 -9.03
CA ILE A 84 -10.30 14.36 -8.72
C ILE A 84 -9.34 14.17 -7.56
N VAL A 85 -9.89 13.82 -6.40
CA VAL A 85 -9.12 13.55 -5.19
C VAL A 85 -8.86 12.06 -5.09
N VAL A 86 -7.58 11.66 -5.15
CA VAL A 86 -7.14 10.29 -4.89
C VAL A 86 -6.82 10.18 -3.40
N SER A 87 -7.74 9.60 -2.64
CA SER A 87 -7.67 9.59 -1.18
C SER A 87 -6.98 8.34 -0.64
N MET A 88 -5.97 8.56 0.21
CA MET A 88 -5.27 7.53 0.99
C MET A 88 -5.74 7.47 2.46
N LEU A 89 -6.90 8.04 2.77
CA LEU A 89 -7.39 8.20 4.14
C LEU A 89 -8.04 6.91 4.64
N ALA A 90 -7.39 6.24 5.58
CA ALA A 90 -7.93 5.04 6.19
C ALA A 90 -9.25 5.34 6.93
N GLY A 91 -10.26 4.47 6.77
CA GLY A 91 -11.56 4.58 7.45
C GLY A 91 -12.50 5.67 6.93
N LYS A 92 -12.11 6.47 5.91
CA LYS A 92 -12.99 7.47 5.28
C LYS A 92 -13.51 6.95 3.95
N LYS A 93 -14.84 6.95 3.77
CA LYS A 93 -15.49 6.52 2.52
C LYS A 93 -15.45 7.61 1.45
N CYS A 94 -15.64 7.21 0.18
CA CYS A 94 -15.73 8.15 -0.93
C CYS A 94 -16.78 9.24 -0.67
N GLN A 95 -17.98 8.83 -0.26
CA GLN A 95 -19.09 9.74 0.01
C GLN A 95 -18.78 10.78 1.09
N ASP A 96 -18.09 10.39 2.16
CA ASP A 96 -17.70 11.31 3.23
C ASP A 96 -16.73 12.38 2.72
N ILE A 97 -15.76 11.97 1.91
CA ILE A 97 -14.75 12.87 1.35
C ILE A 97 -15.37 13.81 0.31
N GLU A 98 -16.25 13.29 -0.56
CA GLU A 98 -17.02 14.09 -1.53
C GLU A 98 -17.85 15.16 -0.83
N GLY A 99 -18.55 14.80 0.25
CA GLY A 99 -19.36 15.74 1.02
C GLY A 99 -18.53 16.84 1.75
N ILE A 100 -17.34 16.49 2.20
CA ILE A 100 -16.46 17.44 2.91
C ILE A 100 -15.73 18.38 1.94
N LEU A 101 -15.24 17.88 0.80
CA LEU A 101 -14.34 18.61 -0.10
C LEU A 101 -14.99 19.07 -1.41
N ASP A 102 -16.26 18.72 -1.67
CA ASP A 102 -16.95 19.02 -2.94
C ASP A 102 -16.11 18.59 -4.15
N ALA A 103 -15.51 17.40 -4.07
CA ALA A 103 -14.58 16.81 -5.02
C ALA A 103 -15.10 15.48 -5.52
N ARG A 104 -14.55 14.98 -6.63
CA ARG A 104 -14.79 13.62 -7.11
C ARG A 104 -13.69 12.71 -6.57
N VAL A 105 -14.02 11.50 -6.12
CA VAL A 105 -13.11 10.72 -5.30
C VAL A 105 -12.76 9.36 -5.91
N ILE A 106 -11.47 9.05 -5.90
CA ILE A 106 -10.96 7.67 -6.02
C ILE A 106 -10.32 7.33 -4.67
N ARG A 107 -10.93 6.43 -3.91
CA ARG A 107 -10.34 5.93 -2.68
C ARG A 107 -9.29 4.88 -3.01
N ILE A 108 -8.11 5.00 -2.42
CA ILE A 108 -7.04 4.01 -2.54
C ILE A 108 -6.54 3.57 -1.17
N MET A 109 -6.07 2.33 -1.11
CA MET A 109 -5.40 1.80 0.07
C MET A 109 -4.11 1.10 -0.38
N PRO A 110 -3.01 1.87 -0.53
CA PRO A 110 -1.69 1.34 -0.85
C PRO A 110 -1.02 0.73 0.38
N ASN A 111 -0.01 -0.11 0.14
CA ASN A 111 0.89 -0.59 1.17
C ASN A 111 2.34 -0.11 0.96
N THR A 112 3.19 -0.27 1.96
CA THR A 112 4.56 0.26 1.95
C THR A 112 5.46 -0.24 0.81
N PRO A 113 5.33 -1.48 0.27
CA PRO A 113 6.12 -1.92 -0.88
C PRO A 113 5.88 -1.16 -2.20
N VAL A 114 4.92 -0.23 -2.26
CA VAL A 114 4.81 0.75 -3.35
C VAL A 114 6.13 1.51 -3.54
N PHE A 115 6.89 1.72 -2.46
CA PHE A 115 8.21 2.38 -2.51
C PHE A 115 9.20 1.70 -3.46
N CYS A 116 9.15 0.38 -3.58
CA CYS A 116 9.98 -0.41 -4.50
C CYS A 116 9.19 -0.92 -5.73
N ASN A 117 8.06 -0.31 -6.04
CA ASN A 117 7.20 -0.62 -7.19
C ASN A 117 6.57 -2.03 -7.15
N GLU A 118 6.51 -2.65 -5.97
CA GLU A 118 5.96 -3.99 -5.72
C GLU A 118 4.79 -3.92 -4.69
N GLY A 119 4.07 -2.81 -4.68
CA GLY A 119 2.94 -2.61 -3.77
C GLY A 119 1.68 -3.34 -4.20
N VAL A 120 0.73 -3.41 -3.28
CA VAL A 120 -0.67 -3.67 -3.56
C VAL A 120 -1.45 -2.40 -3.30
N VAL A 121 -2.14 -1.90 -4.31
CA VAL A 121 -3.01 -0.73 -4.21
C VAL A 121 -4.44 -1.18 -4.46
N LEU A 122 -5.22 -1.28 -3.39
CA LEU A 122 -6.67 -1.44 -3.51
C LEU A 122 -7.26 -0.10 -3.94
N TYR A 123 -8.23 -0.09 -4.86
CA TYR A 123 -8.87 1.15 -5.24
C TYR A 123 -10.37 0.99 -5.49
N CYS A 124 -11.11 2.04 -5.17
CA CYS A 124 -12.53 2.16 -5.43
C CYS A 124 -12.81 3.58 -5.97
N PRO A 125 -13.20 3.74 -7.24
CA PRO A 125 -13.68 5.01 -7.75
C PRO A 125 -15.12 5.25 -7.28
N SER A 126 -15.47 6.49 -6.93
CA SER A 126 -16.86 6.87 -6.73
C SER A 126 -17.64 6.88 -8.06
N GLU A 127 -18.97 6.93 -7.99
CA GLU A 127 -19.84 6.97 -9.17
C GLU A 127 -19.62 8.22 -10.04
N SER A 128 -19.04 9.27 -9.48
CA SER A 128 -18.71 10.51 -10.17
C SER A 128 -17.51 10.40 -11.11
N ILE A 129 -16.74 9.31 -11.04
CA ILE A 129 -15.53 9.06 -11.84
C ILE A 129 -15.89 8.35 -13.14
N SER A 130 -15.59 8.97 -14.27
CA SER A 130 -15.78 8.38 -15.59
C SER A 130 -14.76 7.29 -15.92
N ALA A 131 -15.08 6.40 -16.85
CA ALA A 131 -14.15 5.36 -17.32
C ALA A 131 -12.85 5.94 -17.89
N LYS A 132 -12.88 7.13 -18.51
CA LYS A 132 -11.68 7.82 -19.02
C LYS A 132 -10.78 8.30 -17.87
N GLU A 133 -11.38 8.80 -16.83
CA GLU A 133 -10.64 9.27 -15.64
C GLU A 133 -10.07 8.09 -14.84
N GLU A 134 -10.81 6.99 -14.73
CA GLU A 134 -10.31 5.75 -14.15
C GLU A 134 -9.11 5.22 -14.96
N ALA A 135 -9.18 5.22 -16.28
CA ALA A 135 -8.06 4.81 -17.13
C ALA A 135 -6.83 5.71 -16.94
N ALA A 136 -7.02 7.03 -16.81
CA ALA A 136 -5.94 7.96 -16.52
C ALA A 136 -5.33 7.71 -15.12
N PHE A 137 -6.16 7.43 -14.12
CA PHE A 137 -5.69 7.04 -12.79
C PHE A 137 -4.83 5.76 -12.83
N LEU A 138 -5.25 4.74 -13.59
CA LEU A 138 -4.47 3.50 -13.74
C LEU A 138 -3.11 3.73 -14.40
N ASP A 139 -3.04 4.64 -15.39
CA ASP A 139 -1.78 5.05 -16.02
C ASP A 139 -0.86 5.76 -15.00
N ILE A 140 -1.41 6.71 -14.22
CA ILE A 140 -0.67 7.41 -13.16
C ILE A 140 -0.07 6.42 -12.15
N MET A 141 -0.81 5.37 -11.80
CA MET A 141 -0.42 4.39 -10.78
C MET A 141 0.37 3.19 -11.35
N SER A 142 0.70 3.18 -12.62
CA SER A 142 1.25 2.01 -13.34
C SER A 142 2.54 1.43 -12.77
N LYS A 143 3.28 2.21 -11.98
CA LYS A 143 4.51 1.76 -11.28
C LYS A 143 4.31 1.50 -9.79
N CYS A 144 3.07 1.50 -9.30
CA CYS A 144 2.82 1.23 -7.88
C CYS A 144 2.79 -0.26 -7.52
N GLY A 145 2.86 -1.16 -8.50
CA GLY A 145 2.71 -2.60 -8.35
C GLY A 145 1.34 -3.09 -8.80
N MET A 146 0.70 -3.98 -8.05
CA MET A 146 -0.61 -4.52 -8.35
C MET A 146 -1.72 -3.51 -8.01
N LEU A 147 -2.51 -3.12 -9.02
CA LEU A 147 -3.71 -2.30 -8.83
C LEU A 147 -4.94 -3.22 -8.81
N SER A 148 -5.72 -3.19 -7.74
CA SER A 148 -6.89 -4.06 -7.57
C SER A 148 -8.15 -3.22 -7.32
N LYS A 149 -9.05 -3.20 -8.30
CA LYS A 149 -10.39 -2.62 -8.11
C LYS A 149 -11.20 -3.50 -7.18
N ILE A 150 -11.82 -2.89 -6.17
CA ILE A 150 -12.57 -3.62 -5.15
C ILE A 150 -13.78 -2.80 -4.70
N ASP A 151 -14.84 -3.49 -4.28
CA ASP A 151 -15.98 -2.85 -3.64
C ASP A 151 -15.55 -2.14 -2.36
N GLU A 152 -16.03 -0.92 -2.12
CA GLU A 152 -15.59 -0.10 -1.00
C GLU A 152 -15.77 -0.80 0.35
N GLU A 153 -16.86 -1.57 0.50
CA GLU A 153 -17.17 -2.32 1.72
C GLU A 153 -16.14 -3.42 2.05
N LYS A 154 -15.40 -3.89 1.05
CA LYS A 154 -14.37 -4.94 1.20
C LYS A 154 -12.97 -4.38 1.42
N ILE A 155 -12.75 -3.07 1.24
CA ILE A 155 -11.43 -2.44 1.37
C ILE A 155 -10.78 -2.74 2.72
N ASP A 156 -11.53 -2.64 3.81
CA ASP A 156 -10.98 -2.84 5.16
C ASP A 156 -10.54 -4.30 5.40
N ALA A 157 -11.30 -5.27 4.89
CA ALA A 157 -10.92 -6.69 4.95
C ALA A 157 -9.67 -6.97 4.10
N ALA A 158 -9.63 -6.44 2.88
CA ALA A 158 -8.47 -6.60 2.00
C ALA A 158 -7.23 -5.87 2.56
N THR A 159 -7.41 -4.73 3.24
CA THR A 159 -6.35 -3.98 3.91
C THR A 159 -5.70 -4.78 5.04
N ALA A 160 -6.46 -5.61 5.75
CA ALA A 160 -5.90 -6.49 6.78
C ALA A 160 -4.86 -7.47 6.21
N ILE A 161 -4.96 -7.81 4.91
CA ILE A 161 -3.97 -8.63 4.20
C ILE A 161 -2.90 -7.76 3.55
N SER A 162 -3.28 -6.79 2.70
CA SER A 162 -2.33 -6.02 1.89
C SER A 162 -1.66 -4.90 2.67
N GLY A 163 -2.40 -4.17 3.50
CA GLY A 163 -1.89 -3.04 4.29
C GLY A 163 -1.10 -3.47 5.51
N CYS A 164 -1.59 -4.47 6.26
CA CYS A 164 -0.93 -5.02 7.45
C CYS A 164 0.11 -6.09 7.10
N GLY A 165 -0.07 -6.79 5.98
CA GLY A 165 0.77 -7.90 5.54
C GLY A 165 2.27 -7.64 5.54
N PRO A 166 2.77 -6.50 5.10
CA PRO A 166 4.21 -6.22 5.15
C PRO A 166 4.83 -6.42 6.54
N ALA A 167 4.12 -6.00 7.61
CA ALA A 167 4.59 -6.20 8.98
C ALA A 167 4.66 -7.70 9.34
N PHE A 168 3.67 -8.49 8.93
CA PHE A 168 3.65 -9.94 9.16
C PHE A 168 4.79 -10.64 8.41
N VAL A 169 5.05 -10.21 7.16
CA VAL A 169 6.14 -10.73 6.33
C VAL A 169 7.49 -10.40 6.96
N TYR A 170 7.70 -9.16 7.47
CA TYR A 170 8.95 -8.81 8.18
C TYR A 170 9.13 -9.65 9.44
N THR A 171 8.07 -9.88 10.23
CA THR A 171 8.11 -10.75 11.41
C THR A 171 8.48 -12.19 11.03
N PHE A 172 7.93 -12.70 9.92
CA PHE A 172 8.26 -14.05 9.43
C PHE A 172 9.72 -14.14 8.94
N MET A 173 10.20 -13.14 8.20
CA MET A 173 11.61 -13.08 7.76
C MET A 173 12.58 -13.06 8.94
N ASP A 174 12.28 -12.26 9.96
CA ASP A 174 13.06 -12.19 11.19
C ASP A 174 13.12 -13.55 11.90
N ALA A 175 11.98 -14.24 12.01
CA ALA A 175 11.93 -15.57 12.62
C ALA A 175 12.76 -16.61 11.84
N LEU A 176 12.72 -16.58 10.49
CA LEU A 176 13.58 -17.40 9.65
C LEU A 176 15.06 -17.11 9.87
N ALA A 177 15.44 -15.83 9.94
CA ALA A 177 16.82 -15.41 10.16
C ALA A 177 17.34 -15.84 11.54
N GLN A 178 16.53 -15.70 12.59
CA GLN A 178 16.85 -16.19 13.92
C GLN A 178 17.03 -17.73 13.94
N GLY A 179 16.19 -18.47 13.18
CA GLY A 179 16.35 -19.92 13.00
C GLY A 179 17.68 -20.25 12.34
N GLY A 180 18.05 -19.56 11.27
CA GLY A 180 19.33 -19.70 10.59
C GLY A 180 20.54 -19.43 11.52
N ALA A 181 20.43 -18.38 12.34
CA ALA A 181 21.48 -18.04 13.31
C ALA A 181 21.70 -19.15 14.35
N ARG A 182 20.63 -19.79 14.83
CA ARG A 182 20.72 -20.96 15.72
C ARG A 182 21.34 -22.18 15.03
N CYS A 183 21.29 -22.23 13.70
CA CYS A 183 21.89 -23.31 12.88
C CYS A 183 23.32 -22.98 12.42
N GLY A 184 23.91 -21.85 12.85
CA GLY A 184 25.33 -21.53 12.64
C GLY A 184 25.64 -20.57 11.47
N ILE A 185 24.63 -19.91 10.86
CA ILE A 185 24.87 -18.81 9.91
C ILE A 185 24.75 -17.46 10.62
N SER A 186 25.36 -16.39 10.08
CA SER A 186 25.14 -15.05 10.67
C SER A 186 23.68 -14.62 10.47
N TYR A 187 23.15 -13.84 11.40
CA TYR A 187 21.79 -13.32 11.31
C TYR A 187 21.58 -12.51 10.03
N GLU A 188 22.53 -11.65 9.68
CA GLU A 188 22.48 -10.79 8.50
C GLU A 188 22.39 -11.64 7.22
N GLN A 189 23.22 -12.65 7.09
CA GLN A 189 23.23 -13.56 5.95
C GLN A 189 21.92 -14.38 5.88
N ALA A 190 21.44 -14.88 7.03
CA ALA A 190 20.17 -15.59 7.11
C ALA A 190 18.97 -14.70 6.72
N LEU A 191 19.01 -13.41 7.09
CA LEU A 191 17.97 -12.44 6.73
C LEU A 191 17.94 -12.18 5.21
N GLU A 192 19.10 -12.05 4.57
CA GLU A 192 19.20 -11.92 3.11
C GLU A 192 18.63 -13.16 2.40
N TYR A 193 18.96 -14.35 2.89
CA TYR A 193 18.42 -15.60 2.33
C TYR A 193 16.91 -15.71 2.51
N ALA A 194 16.40 -15.35 3.68
CA ALA A 194 14.95 -15.33 3.95
C ALA A 194 14.22 -14.36 3.01
N ALA A 195 14.74 -13.14 2.86
CA ALA A 195 14.15 -12.13 1.97
C ALA A 195 14.11 -12.62 0.50
N GLN A 196 15.25 -13.13 -0.01
CA GLN A 196 15.31 -13.61 -1.39
C GLN A 196 14.41 -14.85 -1.60
N THR A 197 14.32 -15.74 -0.62
CA THR A 197 13.45 -16.92 -0.66
C THR A 197 11.97 -16.51 -0.74
N LEU A 198 11.55 -15.52 0.05
CA LEU A 198 10.17 -15.01 0.02
C LEU A 198 9.83 -14.36 -1.34
N ILE A 199 10.75 -13.54 -1.88
CA ILE A 199 10.57 -12.95 -3.22
C ILE A 199 10.39 -14.05 -4.27
N GLY A 200 11.27 -15.06 -4.28
CA GLY A 200 11.23 -16.14 -5.23
C GLY A 200 9.96 -17.00 -5.11
N SER A 201 9.57 -17.33 -3.90
CA SER A 201 8.37 -18.13 -3.63
C SER A 201 7.09 -17.39 -4.02
N ALA A 202 6.98 -16.11 -3.71
CA ALA A 202 5.85 -15.28 -4.12
C ALA A 202 5.75 -15.17 -5.65
N LYS A 203 6.85 -14.89 -6.34
CA LYS A 203 6.89 -14.86 -7.81
C LYS A 203 6.51 -16.19 -8.43
N ASN A 204 7.00 -17.29 -7.87
CA ASN A 204 6.66 -18.65 -8.34
C ASN A 204 5.16 -18.95 -8.21
N LEU A 205 4.55 -18.59 -7.07
CA LEU A 205 3.10 -18.73 -6.87
C LEU A 205 2.30 -17.93 -7.92
N LEU A 206 2.66 -16.65 -8.13
CA LEU A 206 1.96 -15.78 -9.08
C LEU A 206 2.10 -16.26 -10.53
N LEU A 207 3.25 -16.82 -10.90
CA LEU A 207 3.50 -17.36 -12.25
C LEU A 207 2.75 -18.67 -12.50
N ARG A 208 2.85 -19.61 -11.56
CA ARG A 208 2.27 -20.94 -11.72
C ARG A 208 0.76 -20.96 -11.50
N LYS A 209 0.24 -20.06 -10.66
CA LYS A 209 -1.19 -19.99 -10.27
C LYS A 209 -1.73 -21.33 -9.77
N GLU A 210 -0.86 -22.12 -9.14
CA GLU A 210 -1.19 -23.41 -8.56
C GLU A 210 -1.56 -23.26 -7.09
N ASP A 211 -2.23 -24.28 -6.55
CA ASP A 211 -2.58 -24.35 -5.13
C ASP A 211 -1.32 -24.30 -4.25
N PRO A 212 -1.27 -23.44 -3.22
CA PRO A 212 -0.12 -23.32 -2.31
C PRO A 212 0.28 -24.65 -1.65
N GLU A 213 -0.71 -25.51 -1.36
CA GLU A 213 -0.43 -26.82 -0.78
C GLU A 213 0.28 -27.74 -1.76
N LYS A 214 -0.08 -27.67 -3.07
CA LYS A 214 0.63 -28.40 -4.12
C LYS A 214 2.08 -27.90 -4.23
N LEU A 215 2.30 -26.57 -4.27
CA LEU A 215 3.64 -26.00 -4.30
C LEU A 215 4.48 -26.42 -3.08
N THR A 216 3.87 -26.53 -1.91
CA THR A 216 4.52 -27.03 -0.70
C THR A 216 4.92 -28.51 -0.86
N ARG A 217 4.02 -29.34 -1.40
CA ARG A 217 4.33 -30.76 -1.65
C ARG A 217 5.49 -30.93 -2.65
N ASP A 218 5.52 -30.08 -3.71
CA ASP A 218 6.56 -30.16 -4.76
C ASP A 218 7.99 -29.97 -4.20
N VAL A 219 8.14 -29.23 -3.08
CA VAL A 219 9.45 -29.02 -2.42
C VAL A 219 9.68 -29.95 -1.22
N CYS A 220 8.73 -30.83 -0.90
CA CYS A 220 8.81 -31.78 0.21
C CYS A 220 9.08 -33.21 -0.30
N SER A 221 10.36 -33.62 -0.37
CA SER A 221 10.70 -35.00 -0.67
C SER A 221 10.42 -35.93 0.54
N PRO A 222 10.03 -37.19 0.31
CA PRO A 222 9.86 -38.15 1.40
C PRO A 222 11.16 -38.31 2.22
N GLY A 223 11.06 -38.16 3.55
CA GLY A 223 12.20 -38.22 4.45
C GLY A 223 13.18 -37.02 4.35
N GLY A 224 12.87 -35.99 3.57
CA GLY A 224 13.69 -34.79 3.42
C GLY A 224 13.57 -33.82 4.60
N SER A 225 14.49 -32.85 4.66
CA SER A 225 14.51 -31.82 5.72
C SER A 225 13.29 -30.86 5.64
N THR A 226 12.83 -30.54 4.45
CA THR A 226 11.72 -29.59 4.25
C THR A 226 10.43 -30.08 4.88
N ILE A 227 10.10 -31.38 4.71
CA ILE A 227 8.85 -31.93 5.26
C ILE A 227 8.85 -31.92 6.79
N GLU A 228 10.00 -32.08 7.45
CA GLU A 228 10.10 -32.01 8.91
C GLU A 228 9.84 -30.55 9.41
N GLY A 229 10.36 -29.55 8.71
CA GLY A 229 10.04 -28.15 8.98
C GLY A 229 8.55 -27.84 8.80
N VAL A 230 7.94 -28.30 7.70
CA VAL A 230 6.50 -28.11 7.44
C VAL A 230 5.64 -28.78 8.51
N LYS A 231 6.00 -30.01 8.93
CA LYS A 231 5.32 -30.70 10.05
C LYS A 231 5.40 -29.89 11.34
N HIS A 232 6.58 -29.33 11.64
CA HIS A 232 6.76 -28.51 12.83
C HIS A 232 5.84 -27.28 12.81
N LEU A 233 5.74 -26.57 11.67
CA LEU A 233 4.84 -25.43 11.52
C LEU A 233 3.37 -25.84 11.71
N LYS A 234 2.93 -26.94 11.07
CA LYS A 234 1.54 -27.43 11.18
C LYS A 234 1.18 -27.88 12.60
N ASN A 235 2.09 -28.57 13.28
CA ASN A 235 1.87 -29.07 14.65
C ASN A 235 1.84 -27.94 15.70
N ASN A 236 2.31 -26.76 15.34
CA ASN A 236 2.28 -25.56 16.20
C ASN A 236 1.26 -24.51 15.72
N ASP A 237 0.20 -24.95 15.03
CA ASP A 237 -0.94 -24.10 14.63
C ASP A 237 -0.56 -22.84 13.83
N PHE A 238 0.49 -22.89 13.01
CA PHE A 238 1.00 -21.74 12.27
C PHE A 238 -0.10 -21.08 11.41
N ASP A 239 -0.94 -21.86 10.77
CA ASP A 239 -2.09 -21.39 9.97
C ASP A 239 -3.10 -20.59 10.81
N LYS A 240 -3.40 -21.05 12.02
CA LYS A 240 -4.31 -20.35 12.95
C LYS A 240 -3.68 -19.07 13.49
N ILE A 241 -2.38 -19.09 13.78
CA ILE A 241 -1.64 -17.90 14.24
C ILE A 241 -1.67 -16.81 13.18
N VAL A 242 -1.35 -17.14 11.93
CA VAL A 242 -1.32 -16.17 10.82
C VAL A 242 -2.72 -15.66 10.48
N SER A 243 -3.69 -16.56 10.32
CA SER A 243 -5.08 -16.15 10.04
C SER A 243 -5.67 -15.33 11.18
N GLY A 244 -5.34 -15.67 12.43
CA GLY A 244 -5.72 -14.90 13.63
C GLY A 244 -5.16 -13.47 13.61
N ALA A 245 -3.91 -13.28 13.16
CA ALA A 245 -3.33 -11.96 13.03
C ALA A 245 -4.09 -11.08 12.01
N VAL A 246 -4.48 -11.64 10.88
CA VAL A 246 -5.32 -10.96 9.87
C VAL A 246 -6.68 -10.56 10.46
N CYS A 247 -7.35 -11.49 11.16
CA CYS A 247 -8.64 -11.23 11.81
C CYS A 247 -8.54 -10.12 12.89
N ALA A 248 -7.48 -10.13 13.69
CA ALA A 248 -7.24 -9.11 14.70
C ALA A 248 -7.04 -7.72 14.07
N SER A 249 -6.26 -7.65 12.99
CA SER A 249 -6.06 -6.40 12.24
C SER A 249 -7.35 -5.89 11.62
N PHE A 250 -8.16 -6.76 11.01
CA PHE A 250 -9.45 -6.39 10.46
C PHE A 250 -10.40 -5.84 11.52
N LYS A 251 -10.53 -6.53 12.67
CA LYS A 251 -11.33 -6.05 13.80
C LYS A 251 -10.89 -4.65 14.23
N ARG A 252 -9.58 -4.41 14.35
CA ARG A 252 -9.06 -3.11 14.76
C ARG A 252 -9.35 -2.02 13.70
N THR A 253 -9.26 -2.33 12.42
CA THR A 253 -9.62 -1.39 11.34
C THR A 253 -11.09 -0.96 11.46
N GLN A 254 -11.99 -1.89 11.72
CA GLN A 254 -13.41 -1.58 11.94
C GLN A 254 -13.68 -0.69 13.18
N GLU A 255 -12.86 -0.83 14.23
CA GLU A 255 -12.96 0.01 15.43
C GLU A 255 -12.47 1.44 15.17
N LEU A 256 -11.47 1.61 14.31
CA LEU A 256 -10.90 2.92 13.96
C LEU A 256 -11.76 3.71 12.97
N GLY A 257 -12.65 3.04 12.23
CA GLY A 257 -13.57 3.65 11.28
C GLY A 257 -14.88 4.16 11.91
N LYS A 258 -15.08 3.90 13.21
CA LYS A 258 -16.21 4.40 13.99
C LYS A 258 -15.83 5.69 14.73
#